data_fb47ba6c71bf34a48bf8c1e5edd75797
#
_entry.id   fb47ba6c71bf34a48bf8c1e5edd75797
#
_cell.length_a   1.000
_cell.length_b   1.000
_cell.length_c   1.000
_cell.angle_alpha   90.00
_cell.angle_beta   90.00
_cell.angle_gamma   90.00
#
_symmetry.space_group_name_H-M   'P 1'
#
loop_
_entity.id
_entity.type
_entity.pdbx_description
1 polymer ?
#
loop_
_entity_poly.entity_id
_entity_poly.type
_entity_poly.pdbx_seq_one_letter_code
_entity_poly.pdbx_strand_id
1 'polypeptide(L)'
;GIRDLVRSRGLGDVYKGQVEMVGKIKAALDARRQAETLIIARTDGIAVEGFDAALERAEHYVEAGADVLFVEAPQSPSQMRAIVAQFGGRIPLMANMVEGGMTPQKTAAELQDIGYSLVIFPGGMVRAMAHSARAYLESLNTHGTNQPFRDQMLDFSELNEMLGTDNMLATGARYDAKNFEDTHD
;
A
#
# COMPACT_ATOMS: atom_id res chain seq x y z
N GLY A 1 -12.94 21.93 -10.70
CA GLY A 1 -12.51 21.17 -11.79
C GLY A 1 -11.15 20.49 -11.58
N ILE A 2 -10.70 19.78 -12.60
CA ILE A 2 -9.46 18.95 -12.60
C ILE A 2 -8.18 19.77 -12.38
N ARG A 3 -8.21 21.09 -12.61
CA ARG A 3 -7.04 21.97 -12.45
C ARG A 3 -6.66 22.24 -10.99
N ASP A 4 -7.57 22.11 -10.07
CA ASP A 4 -7.30 22.36 -8.65
C ASP A 4 -6.71 21.14 -7.94
N LEU A 5 -6.97 19.92 -8.42
CA LEU A 5 -6.37 18.68 -7.91
C LEU A 5 -4.85 18.57 -8.18
N VAL A 6 -4.35 19.24 -9.23
CA VAL A 6 -2.90 19.26 -9.54
C VAL A 6 -2.18 20.35 -8.75
N ARG A 7 -2.89 21.41 -8.32
CA ARG A 7 -2.34 22.51 -7.51
C ARG A 7 -2.29 22.20 -6.01
N SER A 8 -3.11 21.27 -5.51
CA SER A 8 -3.12 20.89 -4.09
C SER A 8 -1.87 20.11 -3.64
N ARG A 9 -0.96 19.79 -4.56
CA ARG A 9 0.37 19.24 -4.26
C ARG A 9 1.48 20.30 -4.25
N GLY A 10 1.11 21.58 -4.22
CA GLY A 10 2.06 22.70 -4.22
C GLY A 10 2.58 23.01 -2.81
N LEU A 11 3.73 23.67 -2.78
CA LEU A 11 4.48 24.12 -1.60
C LEU A 11 3.62 24.82 -0.50
N GLY A 12 2.50 25.45 -0.89
CA GLY A 12 1.60 26.13 0.05
C GLY A 12 0.83 25.21 0.98
N ASP A 13 0.53 23.99 0.57
CA ASP A 13 -0.21 23.02 1.41
C ASP A 13 0.70 22.34 2.42
N VAL A 14 1.98 22.17 2.11
CA VAL A 14 2.96 21.58 3.02
C VAL A 14 3.25 22.53 4.19
N TYR A 15 3.33 23.83 3.95
CA TYR A 15 3.70 24.82 4.98
C TYR A 15 2.59 25.09 6.01
N LYS A 16 1.34 25.08 5.58
CA LYS A 16 0.19 25.16 6.50
C LYS A 16 -0.06 23.84 7.25
N GLY A 17 0.51 22.77 6.75
CA GLY A 17 0.12 21.40 7.04
C GLY A 17 0.58 20.82 8.36
N GLN A 18 1.59 21.35 9.06
CA GLN A 18 2.08 20.66 10.28
C GLN A 18 1.05 20.67 11.41
N VAL A 19 0.58 21.84 11.82
CA VAL A 19 -0.44 21.98 12.87
C VAL A 19 -1.76 21.37 12.43
N GLU A 20 -2.14 21.57 11.16
CA GLU A 20 -3.35 20.99 10.58
C GLU A 20 -3.26 19.46 10.54
N MET A 21 -2.11 18.88 10.16
CA MET A 21 -1.92 17.44 10.11
C MET A 21 -1.93 16.82 11.50
N VAL A 22 -1.33 17.46 12.49
CA VAL A 22 -1.44 17.05 13.91
C VAL A 22 -2.90 17.00 14.35
N GLY A 23 -3.69 18.01 13.99
CA GLY A 23 -5.15 18.04 14.24
C GLY A 23 -5.88 16.88 13.56
N LYS A 24 -5.53 16.57 12.31
CA LYS A 24 -6.11 15.41 11.57
C LYS A 24 -5.76 14.07 12.20
N ILE A 25 -4.51 13.88 12.65
CA ILE A 25 -4.09 12.67 13.36
C ILE A 25 -4.91 12.50 14.63
N LYS A 26 -5.01 13.55 15.45
CA LYS A 26 -5.81 13.52 16.69
C LYS A 26 -7.29 13.21 16.41
N ALA A 27 -7.88 13.85 15.40
CA ALA A 27 -9.27 13.59 15.02
C ALA A 27 -9.49 12.14 14.54
N ALA A 28 -8.53 11.56 13.83
CA ALA A 28 -8.59 10.16 13.39
C ALA A 28 -8.50 9.20 14.59
N LEU A 29 -7.63 9.49 15.55
CA LEU A 29 -7.52 8.72 16.79
C LEU A 29 -8.79 8.78 17.63
N ASP A 30 -9.39 9.96 17.77
CA ASP A 30 -10.65 10.17 18.51
C ASP A 30 -11.84 9.46 17.84
N ALA A 31 -11.86 9.42 16.50
CA ALA A 31 -12.93 8.77 15.73
C ALA A 31 -12.78 7.25 15.65
N ARG A 32 -11.62 6.70 16.02
CA ARG A 32 -11.32 5.28 15.96
C ARG A 32 -12.23 4.48 16.89
N ARG A 33 -12.93 3.46 16.33
CA ARG A 33 -13.86 2.61 17.09
C ARG A 33 -13.22 1.32 17.60
N GLN A 34 -12.16 0.86 16.93
CA GLN A 34 -11.45 -0.39 17.24
C GLN A 34 -9.98 -0.08 17.42
N ALA A 35 -9.40 -0.54 18.52
CA ALA A 35 -8.00 -0.28 18.84
C ALA A 35 -7.02 -0.84 17.80
N GLU A 36 -7.42 -1.91 17.12
CA GLU A 36 -6.66 -2.59 16.05
C GLU A 36 -6.58 -1.78 14.76
N THR A 37 -7.41 -0.73 14.59
CA THR A 37 -7.31 0.18 13.45
C THR A 37 -6.14 1.13 13.64
N LEU A 38 -5.06 0.93 12.89
CA LEU A 38 -3.85 1.73 13.00
C LEU A 38 -3.95 3.02 12.19
N ILE A 39 -3.50 4.13 12.76
CA ILE A 39 -3.35 5.43 12.08
C ILE A 39 -1.91 5.58 11.62
N ILE A 40 -1.71 5.52 10.28
CA ILE A 40 -0.40 5.70 9.64
C ILE A 40 -0.26 7.18 9.29
N ALA A 41 0.68 7.86 9.93
CA ALA A 41 0.98 9.26 9.63
C ALA A 41 2.10 9.36 8.60
N ARG A 42 1.81 9.99 7.44
CA ARG A 42 2.76 10.20 6.34
C ARG A 42 3.22 11.66 6.29
N THR A 43 4.50 11.86 6.05
CA THR A 43 5.06 13.15 5.63
C THR A 43 5.79 13.03 4.30
N ASP A 44 5.55 13.96 3.38
CA ASP A 44 6.25 14.14 2.11
C ASP A 44 7.30 15.29 2.21
N GLY A 45 7.65 15.70 3.42
CA GLY A 45 8.48 16.86 3.70
C GLY A 45 9.88 16.83 3.10
N ILE A 46 10.48 15.64 2.92
CA ILE A 46 11.85 15.52 2.37
C ILE A 46 11.98 16.20 1.00
N ALA A 47 11.01 16.01 0.12
CA ALA A 47 11.04 16.56 -1.23
C ALA A 47 10.84 18.08 -1.28
N VAL A 48 10.31 18.67 -0.24
CA VAL A 48 9.81 20.08 -0.23
C VAL A 48 10.61 20.96 0.72
N GLU A 49 10.87 20.48 1.94
CA GLU A 49 11.48 21.23 3.04
C GLU A 49 12.87 20.69 3.39
N GLY A 50 13.26 19.55 2.83
CA GLY A 50 14.50 18.86 3.14
C GLY A 50 14.37 17.83 4.25
N PHE A 51 15.47 17.11 4.50
CA PHE A 51 15.48 15.95 5.38
C PHE A 51 15.20 16.31 6.85
N ASP A 52 15.93 17.31 7.37
CA ASP A 52 15.85 17.66 8.79
C ASP A 52 14.46 18.23 9.16
N ALA A 53 13.89 19.09 8.32
CA ALA A 53 12.55 19.61 8.53
C ALA A 53 11.47 18.50 8.43
N ALA A 54 11.68 17.49 7.57
CA ALA A 54 10.80 16.34 7.51
C ALA A 54 10.85 15.49 8.79
N LEU A 55 12.02 15.35 9.43
CA LEU A 55 12.16 14.66 10.70
C LEU A 55 11.51 15.43 11.86
N GLU A 56 11.64 16.74 11.90
CA GLU A 56 10.95 17.59 12.87
C GLU A 56 9.43 17.44 12.74
N ARG A 57 8.92 17.48 11.52
CA ARG A 57 7.51 17.24 11.23
C ARG A 57 7.06 15.85 11.66
N ALA A 58 7.85 14.81 11.39
CA ALA A 58 7.59 13.44 11.81
C ALA A 58 7.52 13.30 13.33
N GLU A 59 8.37 14.03 14.07
CA GLU A 59 8.34 14.05 15.53
C GLU A 59 6.96 14.49 16.05
N HIS A 60 6.41 15.57 15.52
CA HIS A 60 5.06 16.01 15.91
C HIS A 60 3.96 15.00 15.60
N TYR A 61 4.13 14.17 14.56
CA TYR A 61 3.16 13.12 14.25
C TYR A 61 3.23 11.97 15.26
N VAL A 62 4.44 11.62 15.69
CA VAL A 62 4.66 10.64 16.76
C VAL A 62 4.09 11.14 18.10
N GLU A 63 4.38 12.40 18.46
CA GLU A 63 3.83 13.05 19.65
C GLU A 63 2.29 13.17 19.61
N ALA A 64 1.71 13.32 18.42
CA ALA A 64 0.26 13.34 18.25
C ALA A 64 -0.41 11.98 18.47
N GLY A 65 0.39 10.88 18.54
CA GLY A 65 -0.09 9.54 18.83
C GLY A 65 -0.32 8.67 17.61
N ALA A 66 0.32 8.96 16.46
CA ALA A 66 0.28 8.06 15.31
C ALA A 66 0.76 6.65 15.69
N ASP A 67 0.14 5.60 15.13
CA ASP A 67 0.50 4.21 15.42
C ASP A 67 1.64 3.70 14.52
N VAL A 68 1.77 4.25 13.32
CA VAL A 68 2.85 3.96 12.35
C VAL A 68 3.32 5.26 11.71
N LEU A 69 4.62 5.42 11.55
CA LEU A 69 5.22 6.58 10.88
C LEU A 69 5.69 6.22 9.47
N PHE A 70 5.33 7.07 8.52
CA PHE A 70 5.75 6.96 7.13
C PHE A 70 6.42 8.26 6.67
N VAL A 71 7.75 8.24 6.60
CA VAL A 71 8.55 9.35 6.03
C VAL A 71 8.83 9.00 4.57
N GLU A 72 8.18 9.73 3.65
CA GLU A 72 8.27 9.46 2.20
C GLU A 72 9.59 9.91 1.60
N ALA A 73 10.09 9.12 0.66
CA ALA A 73 11.19 9.41 -0.24
C ALA A 73 12.54 9.76 0.42
N PRO A 74 13.04 8.99 1.42
CA PRO A 74 14.43 9.09 1.80
C PRO A 74 15.32 8.77 0.59
N GLN A 75 16.33 9.64 0.34
CA GLN A 75 17.11 9.62 -0.90
C GLN A 75 18.41 8.80 -0.79
N SER A 76 18.71 8.28 0.40
CA SER A 76 19.93 7.49 0.62
C SER A 76 19.76 6.48 1.76
N PRO A 77 20.59 5.41 1.78
CA PRO A 77 20.63 4.48 2.90
C PRO A 77 21.00 5.14 4.23
N SER A 78 21.74 6.25 4.22
CA SER A 78 22.08 7.01 5.42
C SER A 78 20.84 7.73 5.97
N GLN A 79 20.01 8.33 5.13
CA GLN A 79 18.75 8.92 5.56
C GLN A 79 17.79 7.86 6.12
N MET A 80 17.70 6.69 5.48
CA MET A 80 16.88 5.58 5.99
C MET A 80 17.32 5.16 7.41
N ARG A 81 18.62 4.99 7.62
CA ARG A 81 19.15 4.67 8.96
C ARG A 81 18.93 5.80 9.98
N ALA A 82 19.02 7.06 9.55
CA ALA A 82 18.77 8.19 10.44
C ALA A 82 17.30 8.25 10.91
N ILE A 83 16.34 7.97 10.01
CA ILE A 83 14.93 7.84 10.37
C ILE A 83 14.74 6.74 11.41
N VAL A 84 15.33 5.57 11.19
CA VAL A 84 15.25 4.45 12.15
C VAL A 84 15.94 4.78 13.47
N ALA A 85 17.10 5.41 13.44
CA ALA A 85 17.82 5.80 14.66
C ALA A 85 17.00 6.76 15.54
N GLN A 86 16.22 7.66 14.91
CA GLN A 86 15.39 8.61 15.65
C GLN A 86 14.07 8.01 16.14
N PHE A 87 13.41 7.19 15.31
CA PHE A 87 12.02 6.79 15.56
C PHE A 87 11.83 5.29 15.83
N GLY A 88 12.73 4.42 15.33
CA GLY A 88 12.52 2.97 15.33
C GLY A 88 12.33 2.31 16.68
N GLY A 89 12.84 2.92 17.77
CA GLY A 89 12.59 2.45 19.14
C GLY A 89 11.28 2.94 19.77
N ARG A 90 10.52 3.77 19.06
CA ARG A 90 9.34 4.48 19.58
C ARG A 90 8.06 4.17 18.81
N ILE A 91 8.17 3.91 17.50
CA ILE A 91 7.03 3.70 16.61
C ILE A 91 7.45 2.79 15.45
N PRO A 92 6.56 1.87 15.00
CA PRO A 92 6.78 1.12 13.76
C PRO A 92 6.96 2.06 12.56
N LEU A 93 7.93 1.74 11.70
CA LEU A 93 8.26 2.53 10.51
C LEU A 93 7.86 1.82 9.24
N MET A 94 7.25 2.56 8.30
CA MET A 94 6.87 2.06 6.98
C MET A 94 7.83 2.59 5.91
N ALA A 95 8.28 1.69 5.02
CA ALA A 95 9.04 2.00 3.82
C ALA A 95 8.18 1.81 2.56
N ASN A 96 8.41 2.66 1.55
CA ASN A 96 7.75 2.60 0.25
C ASN A 96 8.78 2.30 -0.84
N MET A 97 8.65 1.13 -1.48
CA MET A 97 9.54 0.67 -2.56
C MET A 97 8.86 0.83 -3.91
N VAL A 98 8.85 2.07 -4.41
CA VAL A 98 8.31 2.39 -5.74
C VAL A 98 9.40 2.24 -6.78
N GLU A 99 9.16 1.43 -7.81
CA GLU A 99 10.09 1.26 -8.93
C GLU A 99 10.29 2.58 -9.68
N GLY A 100 11.55 3.00 -9.81
CA GLY A 100 11.91 4.29 -10.40
C GLY A 100 11.65 5.51 -9.51
N GLY A 101 11.35 5.30 -8.22
CA GLY A 101 11.24 6.36 -7.22
C GLY A 101 12.60 6.90 -6.74
N MET A 102 12.56 7.88 -5.84
CA MET A 102 13.76 8.50 -5.28
C MET A 102 14.45 7.65 -4.22
N THR A 103 13.69 6.79 -3.54
CA THR A 103 14.20 5.91 -2.48
C THR A 103 15.02 4.76 -3.09
N PRO A 104 16.24 4.50 -2.61
CA PRO A 104 17.04 3.36 -3.06
C PRO A 104 16.30 2.05 -2.84
N GLN A 105 16.17 1.25 -3.90
CA GLN A 105 15.49 -0.04 -3.85
C GLN A 105 16.20 -0.99 -2.89
N LYS A 106 15.42 -1.66 -2.03
CA LYS A 106 15.88 -2.63 -1.07
C LYS A 106 14.91 -3.78 -0.95
N THR A 107 15.43 -4.94 -0.62
CA THR A 107 14.61 -6.11 -0.28
C THR A 107 13.91 -5.91 1.06
N ALA A 108 12.86 -6.66 1.32
CA ALA A 108 12.17 -6.66 2.63
C ALA A 108 13.13 -7.05 3.77
N ALA A 109 14.03 -8.02 3.55
CA ALA A 109 15.04 -8.43 4.53
C ALA A 109 16.02 -7.29 4.85
N GLU A 110 16.56 -6.59 3.83
CA GLU A 110 17.44 -5.43 4.05
C GLU A 110 16.72 -4.29 4.79
N LEU A 111 15.42 -4.08 4.53
CA LEU A 111 14.64 -3.07 5.24
C LEU A 111 14.41 -3.46 6.70
N GLN A 112 14.15 -4.74 6.96
CA GLN A 112 14.05 -5.28 8.31
C GLN A 112 15.37 -5.12 9.06
N ASP A 113 16.52 -5.41 8.45
CA ASP A 113 17.85 -5.25 9.02
C ASP A 113 18.17 -3.78 9.33
N ILE A 114 17.66 -2.84 8.54
CA ILE A 114 17.75 -1.40 8.84
C ILE A 114 16.88 -1.05 10.04
N GLY A 115 15.73 -1.70 10.23
CA GLY A 115 14.79 -1.50 11.33
C GLY A 115 13.40 -1.00 10.91
N TYR A 116 13.02 -1.16 9.63
CA TYR A 116 11.65 -0.93 9.19
C TYR A 116 10.76 -2.12 9.57
N SER A 117 9.52 -1.82 9.95
CA SER A 117 8.54 -2.82 10.38
C SER A 117 7.54 -3.20 9.28
N LEU A 118 7.34 -2.30 8.31
CA LEU A 118 6.38 -2.46 7.23
C LEU A 118 6.98 -1.98 5.91
N VAL A 119 6.71 -2.69 4.83
CA VAL A 119 7.09 -2.27 3.47
C VAL A 119 5.91 -2.41 2.52
N ILE A 120 5.74 -1.43 1.63
CA ILE A 120 4.75 -1.47 0.55
C ILE A 120 5.42 -1.35 -0.81
N PHE A 121 4.83 -2.04 -1.79
CA PHE A 121 5.18 -2.00 -3.22
C PHE A 121 3.94 -1.57 -4.01
N PRO A 122 3.52 -0.31 -3.92
CA PRO A 122 2.17 0.12 -4.28
C PRO A 122 1.87 0.07 -5.78
N GLY A 123 2.90 0.18 -6.62
CA GLY A 123 2.75 0.21 -8.07
C GLY A 123 3.00 -1.12 -8.77
N GLY A 124 3.65 -2.07 -8.11
CA GLY A 124 4.18 -3.28 -8.73
C GLY A 124 3.11 -4.14 -9.40
N MET A 125 2.06 -4.49 -8.68
CA MET A 125 0.96 -5.32 -9.19
C MET A 125 0.27 -4.67 -10.41
N VAL A 126 -0.11 -3.40 -10.30
CA VAL A 126 -0.80 -2.69 -11.39
C VAL A 126 0.07 -2.61 -12.63
N ARG A 127 1.38 -2.34 -12.48
CA ARG A 127 2.33 -2.28 -13.60
C ARG A 127 2.53 -3.65 -14.25
N ALA A 128 2.63 -4.71 -13.45
CA ALA A 128 2.73 -6.09 -13.94
C ALA A 128 1.47 -6.50 -14.70
N MET A 129 0.30 -6.24 -14.16
CA MET A 129 -0.98 -6.51 -14.82
C MET A 129 -1.14 -5.73 -16.13
N ALA A 130 -0.80 -4.44 -16.13
CA ALA A 130 -0.89 -3.62 -17.34
C ALA A 130 0.06 -4.11 -18.44
N HIS A 131 1.27 -4.53 -18.06
CA HIS A 131 2.24 -5.12 -18.99
C HIS A 131 1.70 -6.43 -19.60
N SER A 132 1.20 -7.35 -18.77
CA SER A 132 0.65 -8.62 -19.21
C SER A 132 -0.61 -8.43 -20.07
N ALA A 133 -1.53 -7.54 -19.66
CA ALA A 133 -2.73 -7.24 -20.42
C ALA A 133 -2.41 -6.67 -21.81
N ARG A 134 -1.42 -5.76 -21.88
CA ARG A 134 -0.96 -5.21 -23.17
C ARG A 134 -0.41 -6.32 -24.07
N ALA A 135 0.48 -7.16 -23.56
CA ALA A 135 1.07 -8.25 -24.33
C ALA A 135 0.01 -9.25 -24.84
N TYR A 136 -0.98 -9.58 -24.00
CA TYR A 136 -2.11 -10.40 -24.39
C TYR A 136 -2.93 -9.79 -25.54
N LEU A 137 -3.31 -8.51 -25.41
CA LEU A 137 -4.09 -7.81 -26.41
C LEU A 137 -3.36 -7.63 -27.75
N GLU A 138 -2.05 -7.35 -27.71
CA GLU A 138 -1.19 -7.30 -28.91
C GLU A 138 -1.15 -8.65 -29.61
N SER A 139 -0.96 -9.75 -28.85
CA SER A 139 -0.99 -11.11 -29.37
C SER A 139 -2.34 -11.46 -29.99
N LEU A 140 -3.44 -11.16 -29.28
CA LEU A 140 -4.81 -11.41 -29.76
C LEU A 140 -5.12 -10.63 -31.06
N ASN A 141 -4.74 -9.36 -31.11
CA ASN A 141 -4.93 -8.52 -32.30
C ASN A 141 -4.13 -9.05 -33.51
N THR A 142 -2.94 -9.57 -33.27
CA THR A 142 -2.06 -10.11 -34.32
C THR A 142 -2.54 -11.45 -34.87
N HIS A 143 -3.02 -12.34 -34.01
CA HIS A 143 -3.28 -13.73 -34.38
C HIS A 143 -4.79 -14.07 -34.46
N GLY A 144 -5.66 -13.22 -33.97
CA GLY A 144 -7.11 -13.48 -33.92
C GLY A 144 -7.51 -14.64 -33.01
N THR A 145 -6.59 -15.11 -32.17
CA THR A 145 -6.78 -16.22 -31.23
C THR A 145 -5.83 -16.06 -30.04
N ASN A 146 -6.22 -16.59 -28.88
CA ASN A 146 -5.36 -16.60 -27.68
C ASN A 146 -4.34 -17.75 -27.66
N GLN A 147 -4.34 -18.62 -28.65
CA GLN A 147 -3.49 -19.82 -28.70
C GLN A 147 -1.99 -19.51 -28.48
N PRO A 148 -1.38 -18.50 -29.14
CA PRO A 148 0.04 -18.19 -28.94
C PRO A 148 0.38 -17.62 -27.57
N PHE A 149 -0.61 -17.18 -26.78
CA PHE A 149 -0.41 -16.62 -25.45
C PHE A 149 -0.71 -17.60 -24.32
N ARG A 150 -1.13 -18.83 -24.68
CA ARG A 150 -1.69 -19.81 -23.75
C ARG A 150 -0.72 -20.20 -22.61
N ASP A 151 0.57 -20.32 -22.91
CA ASP A 151 1.60 -20.67 -21.93
C ASP A 151 1.91 -19.54 -20.92
N GLN A 152 1.35 -18.35 -21.14
CA GLN A 152 1.45 -17.20 -20.25
C GLN A 152 0.13 -16.92 -19.50
N MET A 153 -0.81 -17.85 -19.55
CA MET A 153 -2.11 -17.78 -18.89
C MET A 153 -2.28 -18.98 -17.97
N LEU A 154 -2.98 -18.78 -16.87
CA LEU A 154 -3.52 -19.90 -16.10
C LEU A 154 -4.55 -20.64 -16.96
N ASP A 155 -4.56 -21.96 -16.87
CA ASP A 155 -5.65 -22.72 -17.43
C ASP A 155 -6.93 -22.62 -16.57
N PHE A 156 -8.01 -23.26 -17.02
CA PHE A 156 -9.30 -23.18 -16.33
C PHE A 156 -9.24 -23.82 -14.93
N SER A 157 -8.50 -24.91 -14.76
CA SER A 157 -8.37 -25.62 -13.49
C SER A 157 -7.50 -24.84 -12.52
N GLU A 158 -6.35 -24.34 -12.96
CA GLU A 158 -5.43 -23.52 -12.17
C GLU A 158 -6.11 -22.25 -11.65
N LEU A 159 -6.90 -21.59 -12.51
CA LEU A 159 -7.65 -20.39 -12.10
C LEU A 159 -8.71 -20.72 -11.04
N ASN A 160 -9.47 -21.80 -11.23
CA ASN A 160 -10.49 -22.21 -10.28
C ASN A 160 -9.90 -22.65 -8.93
N GLU A 161 -8.77 -23.36 -8.95
CA GLU A 161 -8.04 -23.72 -7.74
C GLU A 161 -7.58 -22.47 -6.98
N MET A 162 -6.95 -21.52 -7.67
CA MET A 162 -6.50 -20.25 -7.10
C MET A 162 -7.66 -19.45 -6.49
N LEU A 163 -8.84 -19.47 -7.10
CA LEU A 163 -10.04 -18.79 -6.60
C LEU A 163 -10.75 -19.55 -5.47
N GLY A 164 -10.37 -20.80 -5.20
CA GLY A 164 -11.03 -21.62 -4.21
C GLY A 164 -12.45 -22.05 -4.61
N THR A 165 -12.72 -22.20 -5.90
CA THR A 165 -14.06 -22.45 -6.46
C THR A 165 -14.71 -23.68 -5.85
N ASP A 166 -13.98 -24.78 -5.65
CA ASP A 166 -14.51 -26.01 -5.05
C ASP A 166 -15.00 -25.78 -3.61
N ASN A 167 -14.27 -25.00 -2.82
CA ASN A 167 -14.67 -24.66 -1.46
C ASN A 167 -15.93 -23.77 -1.44
N MET A 168 -16.04 -22.87 -2.41
CA MET A 168 -17.22 -22.01 -2.56
C MET A 168 -18.45 -22.84 -2.94
N LEU A 169 -18.30 -23.77 -3.90
CA LEU A 169 -19.37 -24.68 -4.33
C LEU A 169 -19.78 -25.62 -3.20
N ALA A 170 -18.82 -26.21 -2.47
CA ALA A 170 -19.10 -27.04 -1.31
C ALA A 170 -19.82 -26.27 -0.19
N THR A 171 -19.49 -24.98 0.00
CA THR A 171 -20.20 -24.11 0.94
C THR A 171 -21.63 -23.87 0.47
N GLY A 172 -21.85 -23.58 -0.82
CA GLY A 172 -23.18 -23.42 -1.41
C GLY A 172 -24.05 -24.67 -1.26
N ALA A 173 -23.48 -25.86 -1.50
CA ALA A 173 -24.19 -27.12 -1.39
C ALA A 173 -24.75 -27.40 0.03
N ARG A 174 -24.10 -26.87 1.07
CA ARG A 174 -24.62 -26.99 2.45
C ARG A 174 -25.97 -26.24 2.65
N TYR A 175 -26.23 -25.24 1.83
CA TYR A 175 -27.43 -24.38 1.87
C TYR A 175 -28.39 -24.70 0.69
N ASP A 176 -28.24 -25.84 0.01
CA ASP A 176 -29.17 -26.31 -1.00
C ASP A 176 -30.55 -26.56 -0.36
N ALA A 177 -31.63 -26.13 -1.02
CA ALA A 177 -33.01 -26.26 -0.53
C ALA A 177 -33.37 -27.68 -0.12
N LYS A 178 -32.85 -28.69 -0.86
CA LYS A 178 -33.03 -30.11 -0.54
C LYS A 178 -32.61 -30.49 0.88
N ASN A 179 -31.69 -29.77 1.48
CA ASN A 179 -31.21 -30.05 2.83
C ASN A 179 -32.14 -29.49 3.93
N PHE A 180 -33.21 -28.79 3.55
CA PHE A 180 -34.16 -28.13 4.46
C PHE A 180 -35.62 -28.55 4.22
N GLU A 181 -35.91 -29.38 3.20
CA GLU A 181 -37.27 -29.81 2.85
C GLU A 181 -37.82 -30.88 3.80
N ASP A 182 -36.99 -31.58 4.59
CA ASP A 182 -37.40 -32.73 5.44
C ASP A 182 -37.67 -32.35 6.93
N THR A 183 -37.99 -31.11 7.27
CA THR A 183 -38.27 -30.72 8.65
C THR A 183 -39.74 -30.39 8.94
N HIS A 184 -40.69 -30.86 8.10
CA HIS A 184 -42.13 -30.73 8.35
C HIS A 184 -42.80 -32.10 8.18
N ASP A 185 -42.68 -32.97 9.22
CA ASP A 185 -43.62 -34.01 9.61
C ASP A 185 -43.98 -33.86 11.11
#